data_9e1b11d7604f2f6f9b4a853cae3b3fa1
#
_entry.id   9e1b11d7604f2f6f9b4a853cae3b3fa1
#
_cell.length_a   1.000
_cell.length_b   1.000
_cell.length_c   1.000
_cell.angle_alpha   90.00
_cell.angle_beta   90.00
_cell.angle_gamma   90.00
#
_symmetry.space_group_name_H-M   'P 1'
#
loop_
_entity.id
_entity.type
_entity.pdbx_description
1 polymer ?
#
loop_
_entity_poly.entity_id
_entity_poly.type
_entity_poly.pdbx_seq_one_letter_code
_entity_poly.pdbx_strand_id
1 'polypeptide(L)'
;AAASISGSIPRDRSCVPKIPISYLQVFGDEDTVTPIKGEASSDGWFYENPEVSFNNWADSMGCSEQIIVTESFTAKNNKLICHSRKNCSIDKSLEVTNCLVPKGGHAWPGQKPGVGYCRSKEQSESLPNKNECVDNSGNKINWGNELMWEFFYKHRREDV
;
A
#
# COMPACT_ATOMS: atom_id res chain seq x y z
N ALA A 1 -13.09 4.99 -3.51
CA ALA A 1 -11.63 4.89 -3.40
C ALA A 1 -11.13 3.54 -3.91
N ALA A 2 -9.85 3.45 -4.23
CA ALA A 2 -9.16 2.22 -4.58
C ALA A 2 -7.84 2.11 -3.80
N ALA A 3 -7.35 0.88 -3.59
CA ALA A 3 -6.07 0.66 -2.95
C ALA A 3 -5.31 -0.49 -3.62
N SER A 4 -3.98 -0.39 -3.65
CA SER A 4 -3.05 -1.44 -4.10
C SER A 4 -2.00 -1.67 -3.03
N ILE A 5 -1.73 -2.93 -2.72
CA ILE A 5 -0.67 -3.31 -1.79
C ILE A 5 0.29 -4.25 -2.52
N SER A 6 1.57 -3.89 -2.54
CA SER A 6 2.63 -4.61 -3.25
C SER A 6 2.29 -4.91 -4.71
N GLY A 7 1.35 -4.15 -5.29
CA GLY A 7 0.95 -4.28 -6.68
C GLY A 7 1.52 -3.13 -7.50
N SER A 8 2.14 -3.43 -8.64
CA SER A 8 2.66 -2.43 -9.57
C SER A 8 2.25 -2.76 -11.01
N ILE A 9 2.39 -1.79 -11.88
CA ILE A 9 2.19 -1.98 -13.32
C ILE A 9 3.53 -2.29 -14.00
N PRO A 10 3.54 -3.05 -15.10
CA PRO A 10 4.74 -3.21 -15.91
C PRO A 10 5.26 -1.85 -16.37
N ARG A 11 6.60 -1.71 -16.43
CA ARG A 11 7.26 -0.48 -16.88
C ARG A 11 6.75 -0.04 -18.25
N ASP A 12 6.71 1.27 -18.47
CA ASP A 12 6.20 1.90 -19.69
C ASP A 12 4.71 1.64 -19.99
N ARG A 13 3.96 1.18 -18.98
CA ARG A 13 2.50 1.06 -19.04
C ARG A 13 1.89 2.12 -18.14
N SER A 14 1.30 3.14 -18.75
CA SER A 14 0.53 4.12 -18.00
C SER A 14 -0.85 3.54 -17.64
N CYS A 15 -1.22 3.67 -16.39
CA CYS A 15 -2.57 3.35 -15.92
C CYS A 15 -3.08 4.54 -15.10
N VAL A 16 -3.97 5.31 -15.70
CA VAL A 16 -4.65 6.42 -15.02
C VAL A 16 -6.15 6.19 -15.05
N PRO A 17 -6.88 6.60 -14.01
CA PRO A 17 -8.30 6.34 -13.94
C PRO A 17 -9.07 7.18 -14.97
N LYS A 18 -10.04 6.58 -15.65
CA LYS A 18 -10.99 7.30 -16.50
C LYS A 18 -12.02 8.09 -15.68
N ILE A 19 -12.29 7.62 -14.48
CA ILE A 19 -13.20 8.26 -13.51
C ILE A 19 -12.37 8.67 -12.32
N PRO A 20 -12.44 9.93 -11.88
CA PRO A 20 -11.68 10.40 -10.73
C PRO A 20 -11.98 9.58 -9.48
N ILE A 21 -10.93 9.08 -8.82
CA ILE A 21 -11.05 8.23 -7.64
C ILE A 21 -9.83 8.39 -6.75
N SER A 22 -10.03 8.54 -5.44
CA SER A 22 -8.92 8.53 -4.49
C SER A 22 -8.19 7.19 -4.51
N TYR A 23 -6.86 7.24 -4.46
CA TYR A 23 -6.00 6.06 -4.61
C TYR A 23 -4.95 5.97 -3.52
N LEU A 24 -4.82 4.80 -2.93
CA LEU A 24 -3.78 4.44 -1.98
C LEU A 24 -2.92 3.33 -2.57
N GLN A 25 -1.60 3.50 -2.54
CA GLN A 25 -0.67 2.42 -2.82
C GLN A 25 0.31 2.25 -1.65
N VAL A 26 0.69 1.00 -1.37
CA VAL A 26 1.59 0.63 -0.28
C VAL A 26 2.62 -0.36 -0.78
N PHE A 27 3.91 -0.07 -0.54
CA PHE A 27 5.03 -0.89 -0.98
C PHE A 27 6.03 -1.13 0.14
N GLY A 28 6.73 -2.27 0.06
CA GLY A 28 7.93 -2.51 0.84
C GLY A 28 9.19 -2.04 0.10
N ASP A 29 10.16 -1.45 0.78
CA ASP A 29 11.40 -0.97 0.15
C ASP A 29 12.42 -2.09 -0.15
N GLU A 30 12.21 -3.28 0.41
CA GLU A 30 12.97 -4.50 0.14
C GLU A 30 12.16 -5.54 -0.66
N ASP A 31 11.09 -5.11 -1.36
CA ASP A 31 10.27 -5.98 -2.20
C ASP A 31 11.06 -6.42 -3.45
N THR A 32 11.29 -7.72 -3.59
CA THR A 32 12.00 -8.31 -4.73
C THR A 32 11.06 -8.86 -5.82
N VAL A 33 9.77 -8.93 -5.54
CA VAL A 33 8.75 -9.36 -6.51
C VAL A 33 8.24 -8.17 -7.32
N THR A 34 7.99 -7.04 -6.65
CA THR A 34 7.69 -5.76 -7.29
C THR A 34 8.67 -4.69 -6.82
N PRO A 35 9.95 -4.74 -7.30
CA PRO A 35 11.00 -3.85 -6.84
C PRO A 35 10.67 -2.38 -7.12
N ILE A 36 10.78 -1.53 -6.10
CA ILE A 36 10.44 -0.11 -6.21
C ILE A 36 11.49 0.75 -6.93
N LYS A 37 12.71 0.22 -7.10
CA LYS A 37 13.83 0.95 -7.75
C LYS A 37 13.93 0.69 -9.25
N GLY A 38 13.02 -0.13 -9.79
CA GLY A 38 12.98 -0.43 -11.22
C GLY A 38 13.99 -1.46 -11.69
N GLU A 39 14.64 -2.21 -10.80
CA GLU A 39 15.40 -3.40 -11.14
C GLU A 39 14.49 -4.54 -11.61
N ALA A 40 15.09 -5.58 -12.17
CA ALA A 40 14.35 -6.79 -12.55
C ALA A 40 13.77 -7.45 -11.29
N SER A 41 12.51 -7.83 -11.35
CA SER A 41 11.87 -8.62 -10.31
C SER A 41 12.39 -10.05 -10.25
N SER A 42 12.07 -10.77 -9.18
CA SER A 42 12.45 -12.18 -9.02
C SER A 42 11.86 -13.10 -10.10
N ASP A 43 10.80 -12.68 -10.77
CA ASP A 43 10.16 -13.39 -11.89
C ASP A 43 10.58 -12.85 -13.27
N GLY A 44 11.56 -11.93 -13.33
CA GLY A 44 12.15 -11.40 -14.55
C GLY A 44 11.40 -10.24 -15.20
N TRP A 45 10.34 -9.72 -14.56
CA TRP A 45 9.62 -8.54 -15.04
C TRP A 45 10.25 -7.25 -14.54
N PHE A 46 10.04 -6.16 -15.28
CA PHE A 46 10.35 -4.81 -14.86
C PHE A 46 9.05 -4.08 -14.56
N TYR A 47 8.94 -3.63 -13.32
CA TYR A 47 7.78 -2.86 -12.87
C TYR A 47 8.08 -1.37 -12.83
N GLU A 48 7.01 -0.58 -12.92
CA GLU A 48 7.10 0.87 -12.80
C GLU A 48 7.43 1.26 -11.35
N ASN A 49 8.26 2.30 -11.20
CA ASN A 49 8.51 2.87 -9.89
C ASN A 49 7.19 3.39 -9.29
N PRO A 50 6.85 3.02 -8.05
CA PRO A 50 5.63 3.50 -7.38
C PRO A 50 5.49 5.02 -7.34
N GLU A 51 6.59 5.75 -7.27
CA GLU A 51 6.57 7.21 -7.29
C GLU A 51 6.12 7.76 -8.65
N VAL A 52 6.51 7.12 -9.75
CA VAL A 52 6.03 7.48 -11.09
C VAL A 52 4.54 7.23 -11.21
N SER A 53 4.07 6.07 -10.77
CA SER A 53 2.63 5.76 -10.74
C SER A 53 1.84 6.74 -9.88
N PHE A 54 2.36 7.09 -8.71
CA PHE A 54 1.78 8.06 -7.79
C PHE A 54 1.62 9.44 -8.46
N ASN A 55 2.68 9.94 -9.09
CA ASN A 55 2.65 11.23 -9.75
C ASN A 55 1.70 11.22 -10.97
N ASN A 56 1.78 10.21 -11.83
CA ASN A 56 0.91 10.09 -13.00
C ASN A 56 -0.58 10.07 -12.59
N TRP A 57 -0.90 9.37 -11.53
CA TRP A 57 -2.27 9.32 -11.02
C TRP A 57 -2.72 10.67 -10.46
N ALA A 58 -1.90 11.31 -9.64
CA ALA A 58 -2.20 12.61 -9.07
C ALA A 58 -2.31 13.72 -10.14
N ASP A 59 -1.41 13.70 -11.13
CA ASP A 59 -1.42 14.65 -12.24
C ASP A 59 -2.66 14.49 -13.12
N SER A 60 -3.09 13.25 -13.38
CA SER A 60 -4.30 12.99 -14.16
C SER A 60 -5.58 13.57 -13.55
N MET A 61 -5.58 13.81 -12.24
CA MET A 61 -6.68 14.44 -11.51
C MET A 61 -6.43 15.91 -11.16
N GLY A 62 -5.27 16.46 -11.58
CA GLY A 62 -4.87 17.82 -11.29
C GLY A 62 -4.68 18.08 -9.80
N CYS A 63 -4.13 17.14 -9.06
CA CYS A 63 -3.81 17.31 -7.66
C CYS A 63 -2.61 18.26 -7.47
N SER A 64 -2.59 18.97 -6.34
CA SER A 64 -1.50 19.89 -6.01
C SER A 64 -0.14 19.16 -6.08
N GLU A 65 0.89 19.84 -6.57
CA GLU A 65 2.26 19.33 -6.53
C GLU A 65 2.84 19.28 -5.12
N GLN A 66 2.23 19.98 -4.16
CA GLN A 66 2.65 19.94 -2.77
C GLN A 66 2.44 18.54 -2.18
N ILE A 67 3.53 17.90 -1.79
CA ILE A 67 3.53 16.63 -1.12
C ILE A 67 3.35 16.84 0.38
N ILE A 68 2.35 16.19 0.95
CA ILE A 68 2.13 16.11 2.39
C ILE A 68 2.74 14.81 2.88
N VAL A 69 3.76 14.91 3.71
CA VAL A 69 4.41 13.74 4.31
C VAL A 69 3.75 13.45 5.65
N THR A 70 3.28 12.23 5.83
CA THR A 70 2.78 11.74 7.10
C THR A 70 3.58 10.52 7.54
N GLU A 71 4.02 10.53 8.79
CA GLU A 71 4.61 9.37 9.43
C GLU A 71 3.55 8.81 10.38
N SER A 72 3.15 7.59 10.16
CA SER A 72 2.27 6.87 11.08
C SER A 72 3.00 5.67 11.67
N PHE A 73 2.75 5.42 12.94
CA PHE A 73 3.25 4.24 13.62
C PHE A 73 2.06 3.32 13.83
N THR A 74 2.00 2.33 13.01
CA THR A 74 1.03 1.26 13.18
C THR A 74 1.68 0.17 13.99
N ALA A 75 1.21 -0.10 15.17
CA ALA A 75 1.68 -1.13 16.12
C ALA A 75 3.22 -1.22 16.28
N LYS A 76 3.70 -1.05 17.46
CA LYS A 76 5.09 -1.20 17.97
C LYS A 76 6.17 -1.39 16.89
N ASN A 77 6.80 -0.29 16.50
CA ASN A 77 8.04 -0.18 15.71
C ASN A 77 7.96 -0.32 14.18
N ASN A 78 6.82 -0.46 13.55
CA ASN A 78 6.75 -0.37 12.08
C ASN A 78 6.45 1.07 11.68
N LYS A 79 7.46 1.78 11.21
CA LYS A 79 7.31 3.11 10.63
C LYS A 79 6.68 2.99 9.25
N LEU A 80 5.58 3.69 9.01
CA LEU A 80 4.99 3.86 7.69
C LEU A 80 5.21 5.31 7.28
N ILE A 81 5.79 5.51 6.12
CA ILE A 81 5.98 6.85 5.55
C ILE A 81 5.05 6.98 4.36
N CYS A 82 4.14 7.93 4.42
CA CYS A 82 3.18 8.19 3.35
C CYS A 82 3.39 9.59 2.77
N HIS A 83 3.38 9.66 1.46
CA HIS A 83 3.35 10.87 0.67
C HIS A 83 1.95 11.02 0.07
N SER A 84 1.31 12.14 0.28
CA SER A 84 -0.03 12.41 -0.27
C SER A 84 -0.03 13.68 -1.10
N ARG A 85 -0.76 13.64 -2.22
CA ARG A 85 -1.13 14.81 -3.02
C ARG A 85 -2.65 14.97 -2.97
N LYS A 86 -3.10 16.18 -2.65
CA LYS A 86 -4.50 16.55 -2.42
C LYS A 86 -4.89 17.77 -3.22
N ASN A 87 -6.07 18.33 -2.92
CA ASN A 87 -6.59 19.54 -3.57
C ASN A 87 -6.64 19.39 -5.09
N CYS A 88 -7.13 18.26 -5.57
CA CYS A 88 -7.23 17.97 -6.99
C CYS A 88 -8.22 18.91 -7.67
N SER A 89 -7.91 19.37 -8.89
CA SER A 89 -8.74 20.36 -9.59
C SER A 89 -10.11 19.78 -10.00
N ILE A 90 -10.15 18.48 -10.28
CA ILE A 90 -11.38 17.79 -10.69
C ILE A 90 -12.35 17.68 -9.50
N ASP A 91 -11.83 17.31 -8.32
CA ASP A 91 -12.61 17.22 -7.09
C ASP A 91 -11.66 17.40 -5.89
N LYS A 92 -11.95 18.38 -5.04
CA LYS A 92 -11.12 18.73 -3.88
C LYS A 92 -11.09 17.66 -2.78
N SER A 93 -12.03 16.74 -2.77
CA SER A 93 -12.08 15.61 -1.83
C SER A 93 -11.14 14.48 -2.20
N LEU A 94 -10.62 14.48 -3.43
CA LEU A 94 -9.72 13.44 -3.92
C LEU A 94 -8.33 13.55 -3.30
N GLU A 95 -7.73 12.38 -3.12
CA GLU A 95 -6.39 12.21 -2.57
C GLU A 95 -5.69 11.04 -3.25
N VAL A 96 -4.42 11.23 -3.59
CA VAL A 96 -3.53 10.13 -3.98
C VAL A 96 -2.47 9.99 -2.91
N THR A 97 -2.29 8.78 -2.41
CA THR A 97 -1.36 8.48 -1.32
C THR A 97 -0.46 7.31 -1.70
N ASN A 98 0.84 7.50 -1.54
CA ASN A 98 1.88 6.48 -1.70
C ASN A 98 2.56 6.24 -0.36
N CYS A 99 2.51 5.02 0.16
CA CYS A 99 3.09 4.65 1.44
C CYS A 99 4.24 3.65 1.26
N LEU A 100 5.33 3.90 1.95
CA LEU A 100 6.50 3.03 1.99
C LEU A 100 6.62 2.37 3.36
N VAL A 101 6.79 1.06 3.34
CA VAL A 101 7.06 0.24 4.54
C VAL A 101 8.57 -0.03 4.58
N PRO A 102 9.33 0.62 5.46
CA PRO A 102 10.77 0.39 5.59
C PRO A 102 11.06 -1.07 5.96
N LYS A 103 12.03 -1.67 5.26
CA LYS A 103 12.40 -3.10 5.37
C LYS A 103 11.24 -4.06 5.09
N GLY A 104 10.23 -3.58 4.39
CA GLY A 104 9.11 -4.39 3.92
C GLY A 104 9.47 -5.12 2.64
N GLY A 105 9.11 -6.42 2.56
CA GLY A 105 9.15 -7.21 1.34
C GLY A 105 7.78 -7.27 0.66
N HIS A 106 7.62 -8.24 -0.25
CA HIS A 106 6.36 -8.53 -0.94
C HIS A 106 5.38 -9.25 -0.01
N ALA A 107 4.88 -8.53 0.98
CA ALA A 107 3.97 -9.08 1.97
C ALA A 107 2.88 -8.07 2.32
N TRP A 108 1.78 -8.58 2.81
CA TRP A 108 0.73 -7.74 3.36
C TRP A 108 1.26 -6.93 4.55
N PRO A 109 1.00 -5.61 4.60
CA PRO A 109 1.50 -4.79 5.70
C PRO A 109 1.06 -5.30 7.07
N GLY A 110 2.04 -5.46 7.96
CA GLY A 110 1.85 -6.05 9.28
C GLY A 110 2.14 -7.55 9.35
N GLN A 111 2.41 -8.21 8.22
CA GLN A 111 2.92 -9.59 8.23
C GLN A 111 4.44 -9.61 8.49
N LYS A 112 4.90 -10.64 9.20
CA LYS A 112 6.34 -10.88 9.34
C LYS A 112 6.91 -11.33 7.99
N PRO A 113 8.10 -10.85 7.60
CA PRO A 113 8.80 -11.37 6.42
C PRO A 113 8.94 -12.89 6.47
N GLY A 114 8.66 -13.56 5.36
CA GLY A 114 8.77 -15.02 5.26
C GLY A 114 7.59 -15.82 5.85
N VAL A 115 6.59 -15.15 6.39
CA VAL A 115 5.36 -15.79 6.84
C VAL A 115 4.33 -15.64 5.74
N GLY A 116 4.02 -16.72 5.05
CA GLY A 116 2.85 -16.79 4.16
C GLY A 116 1.58 -16.43 4.93
N TYR A 117 0.53 -16.12 4.23
CA TYR A 117 -0.76 -15.64 4.74
C TYR A 117 -1.08 -16.00 6.19
N CYS A 118 -1.55 -15.04 6.97
CA CYS A 118 -2.15 -15.32 8.27
C CYS A 118 -3.26 -16.36 8.10
N ARG A 119 -3.11 -17.53 8.70
CA ARG A 119 -4.09 -18.61 8.63
C ARG A 119 -5.07 -18.50 9.79
N SER A 120 -6.28 -19.03 9.61
CA SER A 120 -7.20 -19.18 10.72
C SER A 120 -6.57 -20.08 11.82
N LYS A 121 -7.00 -19.92 13.05
CA LYS A 121 -6.50 -20.70 14.19
C LYS A 121 -6.57 -22.21 13.90
N GLU A 122 -7.64 -22.68 13.28
CA GLU A 122 -7.86 -24.08 12.91
C GLU A 122 -6.86 -24.58 11.85
N GLN A 123 -6.47 -23.71 10.91
CA GLN A 123 -5.47 -24.04 9.89
C GLN A 123 -4.04 -23.99 10.45
N SER A 124 -3.77 -23.20 11.50
CA SER A 124 -2.45 -23.10 12.12
C SER A 124 -2.14 -24.25 13.05
N GLU A 125 -3.14 -24.90 13.65
CA GLU A 125 -2.97 -26.05 14.55
C GLU A 125 -2.48 -27.32 13.82
N SER A 126 -2.71 -27.42 12.51
CA SER A 126 -2.31 -28.57 11.69
C SER A 126 -0.90 -28.48 11.09
N LEU A 127 -0.14 -27.42 11.34
CA LEU A 127 1.17 -27.18 10.73
C LEU A 127 2.27 -26.95 11.78
N PRO A 128 3.48 -27.45 11.53
CA PRO A 128 4.60 -27.36 12.49
C PRO A 128 5.08 -25.93 12.78
N ASN A 129 4.71 -24.95 11.94
CA ASN A 129 5.02 -23.55 12.15
C ASN A 129 3.73 -22.78 12.43
N LYS A 130 3.43 -22.55 13.69
CA LYS A 130 2.30 -21.74 14.17
C LYS A 130 2.52 -20.28 13.79
N ASN A 131 2.03 -19.88 12.63
CA ASN A 131 2.05 -18.50 12.17
C ASN A 131 0.76 -17.80 12.57
N GLU A 132 0.66 -17.41 13.83
CA GLU A 132 -0.44 -16.58 14.29
C GLU A 132 -0.27 -15.14 13.77
N CYS A 133 -1.37 -14.53 13.31
CA CYS A 133 -1.44 -13.11 12.95
C CYS A 133 -1.42 -12.19 14.18
N VAL A 134 -0.73 -12.60 15.21
CA VAL A 134 -0.57 -11.84 16.45
C VAL A 134 0.91 -11.73 16.78
N ASP A 135 1.31 -10.61 17.36
CA ASP A 135 2.65 -10.48 17.94
C ASP A 135 2.77 -11.34 19.21
N ASN A 136 3.98 -11.37 19.78
CA ASN A 136 4.25 -12.10 21.02
C ASN A 136 3.43 -11.60 22.24
N SER A 137 2.69 -10.49 22.08
CA SER A 137 1.81 -9.90 23.08
C SER A 137 0.33 -10.14 22.79
N GLY A 138 0.01 -10.92 21.74
CA GLY A 138 -1.35 -11.21 21.32
C GLY A 138 -2.06 -10.10 20.53
N ASN A 139 -1.33 -9.04 20.13
CA ASN A 139 -1.91 -7.95 19.34
C ASN A 139 -1.99 -8.34 17.85
N LYS A 140 -3.07 -7.96 17.19
CA LYS A 140 -3.18 -8.12 15.74
C LYS A 140 -2.08 -7.34 15.03
N ILE A 141 -1.33 -8.00 14.16
CA ILE A 141 -0.25 -7.40 13.37
C ILE A 141 -0.68 -6.99 11.96
N ASN A 142 -1.91 -7.27 11.59
CA ASN A 142 -2.43 -6.99 10.26
C ASN A 142 -3.01 -5.57 10.15
N TRP A 143 -2.14 -4.57 10.34
CA TRP A 143 -2.52 -3.16 10.26
C TRP A 143 -2.82 -2.68 8.82
N GLY A 144 -2.41 -3.44 7.80
CA GLY A 144 -2.73 -3.10 6.41
C GLY A 144 -4.23 -3.05 6.13
N ASN A 145 -5.02 -3.90 6.79
CA ASN A 145 -6.47 -3.86 6.67
C ASN A 145 -7.05 -2.57 7.28
N GLU A 146 -6.53 -2.15 8.43
CA GLU A 146 -6.98 -0.93 9.12
C GLU A 146 -6.66 0.29 8.27
N LEU A 147 -5.44 0.38 7.74
CA LEU A 147 -5.02 1.46 6.84
C LEU A 147 -5.93 1.58 5.62
N MET A 148 -6.22 0.45 4.96
CA MET A 148 -7.11 0.46 3.79
C MET A 148 -8.53 0.83 4.16
N TRP A 149 -9.04 0.30 5.26
CA TRP A 149 -10.39 0.58 5.71
C TRP A 149 -10.57 2.05 6.06
N GLU A 150 -9.63 2.65 6.79
CA GLU A 150 -9.64 4.07 7.11
C GLU A 150 -9.61 4.94 5.84
N PHE A 151 -8.77 4.54 4.85
CA PHE A 151 -8.71 5.24 3.58
C PHE A 151 -10.05 5.14 2.82
N PHE A 152 -10.64 3.96 2.72
CA PHE A 152 -11.94 3.78 2.05
C PHE A 152 -13.06 4.51 2.77
N TYR A 153 -13.07 4.46 4.10
CA TYR A 153 -14.08 5.15 4.89
C TYR A 153 -14.00 6.68 4.71
N LYS A 154 -12.80 7.23 4.71
CA LYS A 154 -12.55 8.66 4.47
C LYS A 154 -13.02 9.10 3.08
N HIS A 155 -12.88 8.26 2.08
CA HIS A 155 -13.17 8.56 0.67
C HIS A 155 -14.39 7.82 0.15
N ARG A 156 -15.31 7.43 1.04
CA ARG A 156 -16.60 6.91 0.61
C ARG A 156 -17.41 8.02 -0.08
N ARG A 157 -18.19 7.63 -1.09
CA ARG A 157 -19.22 8.55 -1.59
C ARG A 157 -20.28 8.65 -0.52
N GLU A 158 -20.62 9.86 -0.12
CA GLU A 158 -21.86 10.09 0.63
C GLU A 158 -22.98 9.82 -0.36
N ASP A 159 -23.92 8.95 0.03
CA ASP A 159 -25.06 8.62 -0.81
C ASP A 159 -25.83 9.92 -1.09
N VAL A 160 -26.01 10.19 -2.39
CA VAL A 160 -26.82 11.31 -2.90
C VAL A 160 -28.28 11.00 -2.70
#